data_331b26b5bfa6a72bf50b66945c9d71cc
#
_entry.id   331b26b5bfa6a72bf50b66945c9d71cc
#
_cell.length_a   1.000
_cell.length_b   1.000
_cell.length_c   1.000
_cell.angle_alpha   90.00
_cell.angle_beta   90.00
_cell.angle_gamma   90.00
#
_symmetry.space_group_name_H-M   'P 1'
#
loop_
_entity.id
_entity.type
_entity.pdbx_description
1 polymer ?
#
loop_
_entity_poly.entity_id
_entity_poly.type
_entity_poly.pdbx_seq_one_letter_code
_entity_poly.pdbx_strand_id
1 'polypeptide(L)'
;MNRRLDMLFRLLPAEGRGFIDVGTDHAQIPIRLAESAWQGIILASDIAQAPLQMARLAACEHGVEHRIRFLCCDGLALCPPDAVDTVLIAGMGGDTICGILDRAEWLFSGTYRLVLQPMTHAEVLRFWLVHNAFQITREAVIAEGEHVYQMFCASPGKDRAYTDAEYLTGNRACVSLGDDRRLLLQHERARLRKKTAGMQKAGQEDSPAFRFYKNILLELEDLENNADR
;
A
#
# COMPACT_ATOMS: atom_id res chain seq x y z
N MET A 1 -16.37 2.74 10.23
CA MET A 1 -15.14 2.24 9.55
C MET A 1 -13.97 3.01 10.13
N ASN A 2 -12.77 2.40 10.27
CA ASN A 2 -11.61 3.08 10.83
C ASN A 2 -10.96 4.05 9.80
N ARG A 3 -10.08 4.96 10.26
CA ARG A 3 -9.44 5.98 9.41
C ARG A 3 -8.66 5.37 8.25
N ARG A 4 -8.02 4.21 8.46
CA ARG A 4 -7.26 3.49 7.45
C ARG A 4 -8.15 3.05 6.28
N LEU A 5 -9.27 2.39 6.55
CA LEU A 5 -10.22 1.95 5.51
C LEU A 5 -10.92 3.10 4.82
N ASP A 6 -11.22 4.20 5.54
CA ASP A 6 -11.75 5.42 4.93
C ASP A 6 -10.79 6.02 3.92
N MET A 7 -9.50 6.06 4.24
CA MET A 7 -8.50 6.58 3.32
C MET A 7 -8.33 5.66 2.11
N LEU A 8 -8.27 4.34 2.31
CA LEU A 8 -8.22 3.38 1.19
C LEU A 8 -9.40 3.58 0.22
N PHE A 9 -10.62 3.73 0.75
CA PHE A 9 -11.79 3.98 -0.07
C PHE A 9 -11.69 5.31 -0.85
N ARG A 10 -11.17 6.38 -0.23
CA ARG A 10 -10.95 7.68 -0.89
C ARG A 10 -9.87 7.65 -1.98
N LEU A 11 -8.96 6.68 -1.92
CA LEU A 11 -7.92 6.50 -2.93
C LEU A 11 -8.43 5.75 -4.17
N LEU A 12 -9.57 5.05 -4.06
CA LEU A 12 -10.19 4.41 -5.20
C LEU A 12 -10.72 5.45 -6.20
N PRO A 13 -10.75 5.13 -7.50
CA PRO A 13 -11.40 5.98 -8.48
C PRO A 13 -12.93 6.01 -8.25
N ALA A 14 -13.58 7.10 -8.65
CA ALA A 14 -15.03 7.21 -8.54
C ALA A 14 -15.79 6.27 -9.48
N GLU A 15 -15.15 5.88 -10.59
CA GLU A 15 -15.68 4.99 -11.62
C GLU A 15 -14.59 4.13 -12.23
N GLY A 16 -14.94 3.01 -12.81
CA GLY A 16 -14.04 2.08 -13.47
C GLY A 16 -14.78 0.90 -14.07
N ARG A 17 -14.07 0.14 -14.90
CA ARG A 17 -14.60 -1.09 -15.51
C ARG A 17 -14.82 -2.17 -14.45
N GLY A 18 -13.88 -2.33 -13.54
CA GLY A 18 -13.98 -3.28 -12.46
C GLY A 18 -12.87 -3.12 -11.43
N PHE A 19 -13.16 -3.62 -10.26
CA PHE A 19 -12.34 -3.54 -9.06
C PHE A 19 -12.13 -4.95 -8.48
N ILE A 20 -10.95 -5.21 -7.95
CA ILE A 20 -10.67 -6.40 -7.15
C ILE A 20 -10.00 -6.03 -5.84
N ASP A 21 -10.48 -6.60 -4.73
CA ASP A 21 -9.87 -6.56 -3.40
C ASP A 21 -9.20 -7.91 -3.11
N VAL A 22 -7.90 -7.91 -2.94
CA VAL A 22 -7.09 -9.11 -2.72
C VAL A 22 -6.76 -9.27 -1.24
N GLY A 23 -7.12 -10.41 -0.66
CA GLY A 23 -7.08 -10.64 0.79
C GLY A 23 -8.21 -9.90 1.48
N THR A 24 -9.42 -10.07 0.95
CA THR A 24 -10.57 -9.21 1.28
C THR A 24 -11.08 -9.36 2.73
N ASP A 25 -10.74 -10.46 3.41
CA ASP A 25 -11.17 -10.80 4.78
C ASP A 25 -12.70 -10.61 4.95
N HIS A 26 -13.16 -9.51 5.54
CA HIS A 26 -14.58 -9.19 5.75
C HIS A 26 -15.23 -8.38 4.60
N ALA A 27 -14.59 -8.21 3.47
CA ALA A 27 -15.06 -7.47 2.29
C ALA A 27 -15.54 -6.03 2.58
N GLN A 28 -14.97 -5.33 3.57
CA GLN A 28 -15.43 -4.00 3.98
C GLN A 28 -15.35 -2.96 2.85
N ILE A 29 -14.29 -2.99 2.05
CA ILE A 29 -14.14 -2.09 0.89
C ILE A 29 -15.07 -2.50 -0.26
N PRO A 30 -15.13 -3.79 -0.69
CA PRO A 30 -16.10 -4.28 -1.67
C PRO A 30 -17.56 -3.94 -1.33
N ILE A 31 -17.97 -4.14 -0.06
CA ILE A 31 -19.33 -3.83 0.40
C ILE A 31 -19.61 -2.33 0.24
N ARG A 32 -18.72 -1.48 0.76
CA ARG A 32 -18.89 -0.03 0.64
C ARG A 32 -18.91 0.44 -0.81
N LEU A 33 -18.10 -0.18 -1.68
CA LEU A 33 -18.10 0.11 -3.10
C LEU A 33 -19.42 -0.31 -3.75
N ALA A 34 -19.98 -1.46 -3.35
CA ALA A 34 -21.27 -1.95 -3.82
C ALA A 34 -22.46 -1.08 -3.35
N GLU A 35 -22.36 -0.47 -2.17
CA GLU A 35 -23.35 0.49 -1.64
C GLU A 35 -23.25 1.88 -2.30
N SER A 36 -22.12 2.18 -2.95
CA SER A 36 -21.89 3.46 -3.60
C SER A 36 -22.51 3.50 -5.02
N ALA A 37 -22.28 4.59 -5.73
CA ALA A 37 -22.69 4.75 -7.14
C ALA A 37 -21.83 3.94 -8.14
N TRP A 38 -20.89 3.12 -7.67
CA TRP A 38 -20.03 2.28 -8.54
C TRP A 38 -20.83 1.31 -9.37
N GLN A 39 -20.62 1.34 -10.71
CA GLN A 39 -21.33 0.49 -11.66
C GLN A 39 -20.48 -0.64 -12.25
N GLY A 40 -19.15 -0.60 -12.05
CA GLY A 40 -18.24 -1.62 -12.55
C GLY A 40 -18.34 -2.94 -11.77
N ILE A 41 -17.67 -3.96 -12.29
CA ILE A 41 -17.56 -5.28 -11.64
C ILE A 41 -16.85 -5.14 -10.31
N ILE A 42 -17.30 -5.86 -9.27
CA ILE A 42 -16.66 -5.91 -7.96
C ILE A 42 -16.27 -7.35 -7.68
N LEU A 43 -14.96 -7.58 -7.54
CA LEU A 43 -14.37 -8.85 -7.16
C LEU A 43 -13.76 -8.74 -5.76
N ALA A 44 -13.89 -9.81 -4.99
CA ALA A 44 -13.26 -9.97 -3.69
C ALA A 44 -12.57 -11.33 -3.64
N SER A 45 -11.27 -11.37 -3.38
CA SER A 45 -10.51 -12.62 -3.37
C SER A 45 -9.81 -12.85 -2.03
N ASP A 46 -9.70 -14.11 -1.67
CA ASP A 46 -8.86 -14.56 -0.55
C ASP A 46 -8.33 -15.97 -0.87
N ILE A 47 -7.18 -16.31 -0.30
CA ILE A 47 -6.59 -17.64 -0.48
C ILE A 47 -7.35 -18.71 0.30
N ALA A 48 -8.07 -18.32 1.36
CA ALA A 48 -8.78 -19.22 2.25
C ALA A 48 -10.31 -19.09 2.11
N GLN A 49 -11.00 -20.23 2.19
CA GLN A 49 -12.47 -20.27 2.13
C GLN A 49 -13.16 -19.62 3.33
N ALA A 50 -12.57 -19.74 4.52
CA ALA A 50 -13.22 -19.23 5.74
C ALA A 50 -13.38 -17.70 5.73
N PRO A 51 -12.37 -16.88 5.42
CA PRO A 51 -12.54 -15.43 5.22
C PRO A 51 -13.59 -15.10 4.15
N LEU A 52 -13.59 -15.81 3.01
CA LEU A 52 -14.57 -15.57 1.96
C LEU A 52 -16.01 -15.87 2.38
N GLN A 53 -16.24 -16.89 3.23
CA GLN A 53 -17.54 -17.16 3.80
C GLN A 53 -18.00 -16.02 4.72
N MET A 54 -17.11 -15.50 5.57
CA MET A 54 -17.39 -14.34 6.40
C MET A 54 -17.68 -13.09 5.58
N ALA A 55 -16.89 -12.86 4.53
CA ALA A 55 -17.11 -11.78 3.57
C ALA A 55 -18.47 -11.85 2.87
N ARG A 56 -18.91 -13.06 2.46
CA ARG A 56 -20.25 -13.28 1.89
C ARG A 56 -21.37 -12.99 2.88
N LEU A 57 -21.23 -13.47 4.11
CA LEU A 57 -22.21 -13.21 5.17
C LEU A 57 -22.35 -11.71 5.45
N ALA A 58 -21.23 -11.00 5.58
CA ALA A 58 -21.24 -9.56 5.76
C ALA A 58 -21.89 -8.85 4.56
N ALA A 59 -21.58 -9.23 3.32
CA ALA A 59 -22.21 -8.67 2.13
C ALA A 59 -23.72 -8.95 2.06
N CYS A 60 -24.17 -10.12 2.54
CA CYS A 60 -25.58 -10.47 2.63
C CYS A 60 -26.32 -9.61 3.67
N GLU A 61 -25.72 -9.39 4.84
CA GLU A 61 -26.25 -8.50 5.89
C GLU A 61 -26.45 -7.06 5.38
N HIS A 62 -25.57 -6.61 4.48
CA HIS A 62 -25.66 -5.31 3.80
C HIS A 62 -26.56 -5.31 2.55
N GLY A 63 -27.12 -6.46 2.16
CA GLY A 63 -28.00 -6.59 0.98
C GLY A 63 -27.29 -6.46 -0.38
N VAL A 64 -25.95 -6.54 -0.42
CA VAL A 64 -25.14 -6.29 -1.62
C VAL A 64 -24.36 -7.51 -2.13
N GLU A 65 -24.61 -8.70 -1.56
CA GLU A 65 -23.90 -9.94 -1.96
C GLU A 65 -24.01 -10.20 -3.46
N HIS A 66 -25.16 -9.94 -4.07
CA HIS A 66 -25.42 -10.10 -5.49
C HIS A 66 -24.57 -9.20 -6.40
N ARG A 67 -23.93 -8.15 -5.86
CA ARG A 67 -23.05 -7.22 -6.57
C ARG A 67 -21.58 -7.61 -6.50
N ILE A 68 -21.21 -8.56 -5.62
CA ILE A 68 -19.81 -8.91 -5.34
C ILE A 68 -19.56 -10.36 -5.77
N ARG A 69 -18.59 -10.57 -6.63
CA ARG A 69 -18.13 -11.91 -7.01
C ARG A 69 -16.92 -12.30 -6.14
N PHE A 70 -17.04 -13.38 -5.41
CA PHE A 70 -16.00 -13.90 -4.50
C PHE A 70 -15.17 -14.98 -5.19
N LEU A 71 -13.84 -14.88 -5.10
CA LEU A 71 -12.87 -15.77 -5.72
C LEU A 71 -11.96 -16.38 -4.64
N CYS A 72 -11.94 -17.71 -4.52
CA CYS A 72 -10.97 -18.40 -3.66
C CYS A 72 -9.72 -18.69 -4.48
N CYS A 73 -8.68 -17.89 -4.32
CA CYS A 73 -7.43 -18.03 -5.08
C CYS A 73 -6.25 -17.33 -4.40
N ASP A 74 -5.04 -17.72 -4.77
CA ASP A 74 -3.82 -17.03 -4.35
C ASP A 74 -3.67 -15.73 -5.15
N GLY A 75 -3.77 -14.61 -4.43
CA GLY A 75 -3.59 -13.27 -5.00
C GLY A 75 -4.54 -13.00 -6.18
N LEU A 76 -3.98 -12.79 -7.35
CA LEU A 76 -4.67 -12.42 -8.59
C LEU A 76 -4.85 -13.61 -9.57
N ALA A 77 -4.57 -14.86 -9.15
CA ALA A 77 -4.51 -16.02 -10.04
C ALA A 77 -5.81 -16.32 -10.81
N LEU A 78 -6.98 -16.00 -10.24
CA LEU A 78 -8.27 -16.17 -10.90
C LEU A 78 -8.93 -14.84 -11.30
N CYS A 79 -8.20 -13.73 -11.18
CA CYS A 79 -8.69 -12.43 -11.61
C CYS A 79 -8.69 -12.36 -13.15
N PRO A 80 -9.85 -12.13 -13.80
CA PRO A 80 -9.88 -11.92 -15.25
C PRO A 80 -9.34 -10.53 -15.59
N PRO A 81 -8.20 -10.41 -16.29
CA PRO A 81 -7.54 -9.12 -16.53
C PRO A 81 -8.43 -8.08 -17.22
N ASP A 82 -9.22 -8.53 -18.19
CA ASP A 82 -10.11 -7.64 -18.95
C ASP A 82 -11.32 -7.14 -18.16
N ALA A 83 -11.63 -7.78 -17.02
CA ALA A 83 -12.78 -7.41 -16.19
C ALA A 83 -12.47 -6.30 -15.19
N VAL A 84 -11.21 -6.03 -14.91
CA VAL A 84 -10.80 -5.06 -13.90
C VAL A 84 -9.85 -4.01 -14.46
N ASP A 85 -9.82 -2.85 -13.85
CA ASP A 85 -8.82 -1.79 -14.06
C ASP A 85 -8.28 -1.23 -12.75
N THR A 86 -8.84 -1.68 -11.62
CA THR A 86 -8.43 -1.24 -10.29
C THR A 86 -8.19 -2.44 -9.38
N VAL A 87 -6.98 -2.52 -8.81
CA VAL A 87 -6.55 -3.60 -7.90
C VAL A 87 -6.22 -2.99 -6.54
N LEU A 88 -6.90 -3.46 -5.51
CA LEU A 88 -6.59 -3.14 -4.11
C LEU A 88 -5.90 -4.34 -3.47
N ILE A 89 -4.75 -4.11 -2.83
CA ILE A 89 -4.08 -5.08 -1.96
C ILE A 89 -3.71 -4.35 -0.67
N ALA A 90 -4.38 -4.66 0.42
CA ALA A 90 -4.19 -3.99 1.69
C ALA A 90 -4.09 -4.97 2.87
N GLY A 91 -3.36 -4.58 3.93
CA GLY A 91 -3.27 -5.39 5.13
C GLY A 91 -2.24 -6.52 5.08
N MET A 92 -1.36 -6.53 4.07
CA MET A 92 -0.31 -7.55 3.87
C MET A 92 1.08 -6.94 4.04
N GLY A 93 2.11 -7.78 4.23
CA GLY A 93 3.51 -7.33 4.17
C GLY A 93 3.91 -6.87 2.77
N GLY A 94 4.82 -5.89 2.67
CA GLY A 94 5.31 -5.39 1.38
C GLY A 94 5.87 -6.48 0.47
N ASP A 95 6.64 -7.42 1.04
CA ASP A 95 7.18 -8.57 0.30
C ASP A 95 6.07 -9.46 -0.28
N THR A 96 5.00 -9.68 0.49
CA THR A 96 3.84 -10.46 0.03
C THR A 96 3.15 -9.76 -1.13
N ILE A 97 2.95 -8.43 -1.03
CA ILE A 97 2.35 -7.63 -2.10
C ILE A 97 3.22 -7.71 -3.36
N CYS A 98 4.53 -7.52 -3.25
CA CYS A 98 5.46 -7.67 -4.37
C CYS A 98 5.31 -9.03 -5.05
N GLY A 99 5.29 -10.13 -4.27
CA GLY A 99 5.14 -11.47 -4.81
C GLY A 99 3.79 -11.72 -5.50
N ILE A 100 2.71 -11.07 -5.07
CA ILE A 100 1.41 -11.13 -5.77
C ILE A 100 1.48 -10.38 -7.11
N LEU A 101 2.08 -9.20 -7.11
CA LEU A 101 2.23 -8.37 -8.31
C LEU A 101 3.16 -9.03 -9.34
N ASP A 102 4.28 -9.64 -8.91
CA ASP A 102 5.21 -10.37 -9.79
C ASP A 102 4.53 -11.49 -10.57
N ARG A 103 3.57 -12.19 -9.96
CA ARG A 103 2.83 -13.28 -10.61
C ARG A 103 1.70 -12.81 -11.54
N ALA A 104 1.37 -11.53 -11.53
CA ALA A 104 0.31 -10.93 -12.35
C ALA A 104 0.90 -10.16 -13.54
N GLU A 105 1.55 -10.87 -14.47
CA GLU A 105 2.27 -10.29 -15.63
C GLU A 105 1.39 -9.34 -16.47
N TRP A 106 0.08 -9.56 -16.51
CA TRP A 106 -0.87 -8.74 -17.24
C TRP A 106 -0.94 -7.28 -16.70
N LEU A 107 -0.55 -7.04 -15.44
CA LEU A 107 -0.50 -5.70 -14.87
C LEU A 107 0.52 -4.78 -15.57
N PHE A 108 1.56 -5.35 -16.18
CA PHE A 108 2.64 -4.58 -16.82
C PHE A 108 2.28 -4.05 -18.21
N SER A 109 1.21 -4.56 -18.83
CA SER A 109 0.85 -4.28 -20.23
C SER A 109 -0.43 -3.45 -20.41
N GLY A 110 -1.02 -2.95 -19.33
CA GLY A 110 -2.34 -2.30 -19.40
C GLY A 110 -2.42 -0.97 -18.68
N THR A 111 -3.62 -0.41 -18.62
CA THR A 111 -3.96 0.80 -17.87
C THR A 111 -4.60 0.40 -16.54
N TYR A 112 -3.79 -0.11 -15.61
CA TYR A 112 -4.26 -0.55 -14.29
C TYR A 112 -3.93 0.50 -13.23
N ARG A 113 -4.80 0.60 -12.23
CA ARG A 113 -4.57 1.36 -11.00
C ARG A 113 -4.39 0.40 -9.85
N LEU A 114 -3.27 0.53 -9.17
CA LEU A 114 -2.98 -0.21 -7.95
C LEU A 114 -3.23 0.71 -6.76
N VAL A 115 -3.97 0.22 -5.77
CA VAL A 115 -4.09 0.85 -4.45
C VAL A 115 -3.52 -0.14 -3.45
N LEU A 116 -2.38 0.20 -2.87
CA LEU A 116 -1.56 -0.73 -2.09
C LEU A 116 -1.36 -0.20 -0.68
N GLN A 117 -1.54 -1.05 0.32
CA GLN A 117 -1.29 -0.69 1.72
C GLN A 117 -0.48 -1.79 2.40
N PRO A 118 0.85 -1.66 2.45
CA PRO A 118 1.70 -2.57 3.17
C PRO A 118 1.58 -2.35 4.69
N MET A 119 1.53 -3.45 5.47
CA MET A 119 1.59 -3.40 6.94
C MET A 119 3.04 -3.31 7.43
N THR A 120 3.97 -3.86 6.66
CA THR A 120 5.40 -3.89 6.92
C THR A 120 6.16 -3.72 5.60
N HIS A 121 7.42 -3.34 5.65
CA HIS A 121 8.32 -3.24 4.49
C HIS A 121 7.77 -2.37 3.35
N ALA A 122 7.25 -1.20 3.70
CA ALA A 122 6.74 -0.22 2.73
C ALA A 122 7.85 0.22 1.76
N GLU A 123 9.09 0.32 2.24
CA GLU A 123 10.28 0.64 1.45
C GLU A 123 10.57 -0.41 0.36
N VAL A 124 10.37 -1.69 0.67
CA VAL A 124 10.56 -2.79 -0.29
C VAL A 124 9.53 -2.68 -1.41
N LEU A 125 8.28 -2.42 -1.06
CA LEU A 125 7.21 -2.26 -2.06
C LEU A 125 7.44 -1.02 -2.95
N ARG A 126 7.87 0.13 -2.39
CA ARG A 126 8.23 1.30 -3.21
C ARG A 126 9.38 1.00 -4.15
N PHE A 127 10.43 0.36 -3.64
CA PHE A 127 11.57 -0.04 -4.45
C PHE A 127 11.12 -0.95 -5.60
N TRP A 128 10.30 -1.94 -5.30
CA TRP A 128 9.76 -2.86 -6.31
C TRP A 128 8.97 -2.09 -7.39
N LEU A 129 8.04 -1.22 -7.00
CA LEU A 129 7.21 -0.45 -7.94
C LEU A 129 8.08 0.37 -8.92
N VAL A 130 9.02 1.15 -8.39
CA VAL A 130 9.90 2.02 -9.20
C VAL A 130 10.77 1.22 -10.16
N HIS A 131 11.26 0.03 -9.75
CA HIS A 131 12.15 -0.81 -10.56
C HIS A 131 11.40 -1.72 -11.54
N ASN A 132 10.10 -1.90 -11.38
CA ASN A 132 9.25 -2.71 -12.25
C ASN A 132 8.32 -1.87 -13.15
N ALA A 133 8.76 -0.67 -13.50
CA ALA A 133 8.05 0.24 -14.40
C ALA A 133 6.63 0.59 -13.92
N PHE A 134 6.45 0.80 -12.62
CA PHE A 134 5.27 1.44 -12.05
C PHE A 134 5.63 2.83 -11.54
N GLN A 135 4.77 3.79 -11.86
CA GLN A 135 4.83 5.14 -11.31
C GLN A 135 3.93 5.23 -10.08
N ILE A 136 4.46 5.70 -8.96
CA ILE A 136 3.67 6.04 -7.78
C ILE A 136 3.04 7.41 -8.02
N THR A 137 1.73 7.41 -8.28
CA THR A 137 0.99 8.62 -8.67
C THR A 137 0.45 9.39 -7.46
N ARG A 138 0.23 8.70 -6.34
CA ARG A 138 -0.28 9.29 -5.09
C ARG A 138 0.16 8.46 -3.90
N GLU A 139 0.43 9.13 -2.80
CA GLU A 139 0.69 8.47 -1.51
C GLU A 139 -0.19 9.10 -0.42
N ALA A 140 -0.55 8.31 0.58
CA ALA A 140 -1.21 8.80 1.78
C ALA A 140 -0.59 8.16 3.03
N VAL A 141 -0.56 8.91 4.11
CA VAL A 141 -0.11 8.45 5.44
C VAL A 141 -1.25 8.68 6.42
N ILE A 142 -1.58 7.66 7.19
CA ILE A 142 -2.62 7.71 8.23
C ILE A 142 -2.05 7.16 9.53
N ALA A 143 -2.14 7.96 10.58
CA ALA A 143 -1.88 7.51 11.94
C ALA A 143 -3.18 7.05 12.62
N GLU A 144 -3.18 5.88 13.21
CA GLU A 144 -4.29 5.33 13.96
C GLU A 144 -3.77 4.56 15.20
N GLY A 145 -3.99 5.13 16.37
CA GLY A 145 -3.36 4.65 17.60
C GLY A 145 -1.83 4.79 17.53
N GLU A 146 -1.11 3.72 17.79
CA GLU A 146 0.35 3.67 17.71
C GLU A 146 0.89 3.32 16.31
N HIS A 147 0.00 3.05 15.35
CA HIS A 147 0.36 2.61 14.01
C HIS A 147 0.34 3.76 13.01
N VAL A 148 1.34 3.77 12.13
CA VAL A 148 1.41 4.68 10.99
C VAL A 148 1.34 3.84 9.71
N TYR A 149 0.26 4.01 8.97
CA TYR A 149 0.00 3.29 7.72
C TYR A 149 0.38 4.14 6.52
N GLN A 150 1.08 3.52 5.59
CA GLN A 150 1.44 4.12 4.30
C GLN A 150 0.60 3.45 3.20
N MET A 151 0.11 4.26 2.27
CA MET A 151 -0.71 3.80 1.14
C MET A 151 -0.20 4.39 -0.15
N PHE A 152 -0.21 3.59 -1.21
CA PHE A 152 0.29 3.97 -2.52
C PHE A 152 -0.79 3.79 -3.57
N CYS A 153 -0.96 4.79 -4.44
CA CYS A 153 -1.59 4.60 -5.73
C CYS A 153 -0.51 4.53 -6.79
N ALA A 154 -0.50 3.48 -7.58
CA ALA A 154 0.48 3.29 -8.64
C ALA A 154 -0.20 2.85 -9.95
N SER A 155 0.43 3.10 -11.06
CA SER A 155 0.02 2.65 -12.40
C SER A 155 1.25 2.32 -13.24
N PRO A 156 1.12 1.50 -14.29
CA PRO A 156 2.21 1.28 -15.22
C PRO A 156 2.77 2.60 -15.75
N GLY A 157 4.09 2.76 -15.68
CA GLY A 157 4.77 3.99 -16.07
C GLY A 157 6.17 4.08 -15.47
N LYS A 158 6.94 5.08 -15.90
CA LYS A 158 8.29 5.30 -15.38
C LYS A 158 8.24 6.35 -14.28
N ASP A 159 8.70 5.99 -13.11
CA ASP A 159 8.90 6.95 -12.01
C ASP A 159 10.33 7.51 -12.05
N ARG A 160 10.57 8.58 -11.29
CA ARG A 160 11.92 9.11 -11.06
C ARG A 160 12.69 8.23 -10.07
N ALA A 161 13.99 8.42 -10.00
CA ALA A 161 14.77 7.82 -8.94
C ALA A 161 14.38 8.41 -7.55
N TYR A 162 14.31 7.57 -6.55
CA TYR A 162 14.06 7.92 -5.15
C TYR A 162 15.38 7.92 -4.39
N THR A 163 15.50 8.79 -3.38
CA THR A 163 16.57 8.66 -2.38
C THR A 163 16.25 7.54 -1.40
N ASP A 164 17.24 7.11 -0.62
CA ASP A 164 17.04 6.07 0.39
C ASP A 164 16.01 6.50 1.46
N ALA A 165 15.99 7.77 1.83
CA ALA A 165 14.99 8.32 2.74
C ALA A 165 13.58 8.34 2.10
N GLU A 166 13.47 8.64 0.81
CA GLU A 166 12.20 8.62 0.10
C GLU A 166 11.62 7.21 -0.06
N TYR A 167 12.46 6.17 -0.19
CA TYR A 167 11.96 4.79 -0.12
C TYR A 167 11.29 4.48 1.22
N LEU A 168 11.75 5.06 2.32
CA LEU A 168 11.13 4.88 3.65
C LEU A 168 9.86 5.73 3.83
N THR A 169 9.88 6.99 3.37
CA THR A 169 8.90 8.01 3.78
C THR A 169 8.03 8.56 2.65
N GLY A 170 8.27 8.11 1.44
CA GLY A 170 7.55 8.55 0.25
C GLY A 170 8.10 9.81 -0.40
N ASN A 171 7.65 10.05 -1.62
CA ASN A 171 8.03 11.19 -2.43
C ASN A 171 7.28 12.45 -1.97
N ARG A 172 8.00 13.57 -1.73
CA ARG A 172 7.41 14.85 -1.31
C ARG A 172 6.35 15.38 -2.27
N ALA A 173 6.49 15.13 -3.57
CA ALA A 173 5.54 15.62 -4.58
C ALA A 173 4.20 14.87 -4.55
N CYS A 174 4.19 13.61 -4.07
CA CYS A 174 3.01 12.75 -4.07
C CYS A 174 2.31 12.68 -2.70
N VAL A 175 3.01 12.99 -1.62
CA VAL A 175 2.47 12.87 -0.25
C VAL A 175 1.94 14.21 0.21
N SER A 176 0.69 14.22 0.69
CA SER A 176 0.12 15.37 1.37
C SER A 176 0.96 15.70 2.62
N LEU A 177 1.46 16.92 2.70
CA LEU A 177 2.06 17.45 3.91
C LEU A 177 0.96 17.61 4.94
N GLY A 178 0.96 16.78 5.98
CA GLY A 178 0.00 16.80 7.08
C GLY A 178 0.62 16.24 8.34
N ASP A 179 -0.10 16.31 9.45
CA ASP A 179 0.38 15.84 10.75
C ASP A 179 0.76 14.35 10.72
N ASP A 180 0.04 13.54 9.95
CA ASP A 180 0.29 12.11 9.85
C ASP A 180 1.63 11.81 9.14
N ARG A 181 2.05 12.63 8.14
CA ARG A 181 3.38 12.50 7.53
C ARG A 181 4.50 12.86 8.52
N ARG A 182 4.32 13.90 9.31
CA ARG A 182 5.30 14.27 10.35
C ARG A 182 5.51 13.11 11.33
N LEU A 183 4.44 12.42 11.72
CA LEU A 183 4.52 11.22 12.55
C LEU A 183 5.29 10.08 11.87
N LEU A 184 5.14 9.88 10.57
CA LEU A 184 5.94 8.89 9.82
C LEU A 184 7.43 9.24 9.87
N LEU A 185 7.81 10.48 9.59
CA LEU A 185 9.20 10.94 9.65
C LEU A 185 9.80 10.72 11.04
N GLN A 186 9.07 11.09 12.09
CA GLN A 186 9.48 10.88 13.48
C GLN A 186 9.64 9.40 13.82
N HIS A 187 8.70 8.56 13.39
CA HIS A 187 8.74 7.11 13.60
C HIS A 187 9.96 6.48 12.93
N GLU A 188 10.20 6.77 11.64
CA GLU A 188 11.33 6.22 10.89
C GLU A 188 12.67 6.72 11.45
N ARG A 189 12.76 7.99 11.83
CA ARG A 189 13.94 8.54 12.50
C ARG A 189 14.22 7.85 13.83
N ALA A 190 13.20 7.63 14.66
CA ALA A 190 13.37 6.93 15.95
C ALA A 190 13.83 5.48 15.73
N ARG A 191 13.27 4.77 14.75
CA ARG A 191 13.65 3.41 14.35
C ARG A 191 15.12 3.34 13.93
N LEU A 192 15.56 4.26 13.06
CA LEU A 192 16.95 4.30 12.57
C LEU A 192 17.94 4.72 13.67
N ARG A 193 17.59 5.67 14.53
CA ARG A 193 18.43 6.04 15.68
C ARG A 193 18.63 4.86 16.63
N LYS A 194 17.58 4.10 16.93
CA LYS A 194 17.67 2.88 17.75
C LYS A 194 18.59 1.86 17.10
N LYS A 195 18.47 1.67 15.78
CA LYS A 195 19.28 0.72 15.01
C LYS A 195 20.76 1.12 15.00
N THR A 196 21.08 2.37 14.67
CA THR A 196 22.45 2.87 14.65
C THR A 196 23.08 2.86 16.05
N ALA A 197 22.35 3.23 17.11
CA ALA A 197 22.83 3.13 18.48
C ALA A 197 23.13 1.67 18.90
N GLY A 198 22.33 0.70 18.45
CA GLY A 198 22.60 -0.72 18.65
C GLY A 198 23.89 -1.18 17.95
N MET A 199 24.10 -0.73 16.72
CA MET A 199 25.32 -1.03 15.96
C MET A 199 26.57 -0.41 16.59
N GLN A 200 26.47 0.81 17.12
CA GLN A 200 27.55 1.46 17.85
C GLN A 200 27.95 0.66 19.10
N LYS A 201 26.97 0.23 19.91
CA LYS A 201 27.22 -0.63 21.08
C LYS A 201 27.88 -1.95 20.74
N ALA A 202 27.65 -2.46 19.51
CA ALA A 202 28.25 -3.67 18.98
C ALA A 202 29.61 -3.44 18.29
N GLY A 203 30.18 -2.23 18.31
CA GLY A 203 31.45 -1.88 17.66
C GLY A 203 31.40 -1.94 16.12
N GLN A 204 30.24 -1.72 15.50
CA GLN A 204 30.04 -1.83 14.05
C GLN A 204 30.03 -0.46 13.36
N GLU A 205 30.63 0.57 13.94
CA GLU A 205 30.59 1.94 13.40
C GLU A 205 31.28 2.09 12.05
N ASP A 206 32.27 1.26 11.76
CA ASP A 206 32.99 1.24 10.49
C ASP A 206 32.32 0.38 9.40
N SER A 207 31.21 -0.29 9.72
CA SER A 207 30.52 -1.15 8.77
C SER A 207 29.84 -0.34 7.66
N PRO A 208 29.76 -0.88 6.42
CA PRO A 208 29.00 -0.25 5.34
C PRO A 208 27.52 -0.04 5.73
N ALA A 209 26.93 -0.97 6.47
CA ALA A 209 25.55 -0.90 6.92
C ALA A 209 25.33 0.27 7.90
N PHE A 210 26.26 0.52 8.83
CA PHE A 210 26.16 1.65 9.75
C PHE A 210 26.21 2.99 8.98
N ARG A 211 27.13 3.13 8.04
CA ARG A 211 27.24 4.33 7.20
C ARG A 211 25.97 4.56 6.38
N PHE A 212 25.42 3.51 5.81
CA PHE A 212 24.15 3.55 5.06
C PHE A 212 23.00 4.08 5.92
N TYR A 213 22.74 3.48 7.09
CA TYR A 213 21.66 3.96 7.99
C TYR A 213 21.89 5.35 8.55
N LYS A 214 23.14 5.72 8.77
CA LYS A 214 23.50 7.08 9.21
C LYS A 214 23.21 8.12 8.14
N ASN A 215 23.50 7.83 6.87
CA ASN A 215 23.20 8.72 5.77
C ASN A 215 21.69 8.93 5.61
N ILE A 216 20.89 7.86 5.67
CA ILE A 216 19.42 7.98 5.63
C ILE A 216 18.93 8.84 6.80
N LEU A 217 19.50 8.68 7.99
CA LEU A 217 19.11 9.47 9.16
C LEU A 217 19.35 10.97 8.93
N LEU A 218 20.48 11.34 8.32
CA LEU A 218 20.77 12.73 7.96
C LEU A 218 19.79 13.26 6.93
N GLU A 219 19.47 12.49 5.88
CA GLU A 219 18.47 12.87 4.89
C GLU A 219 17.07 13.10 5.52
N LEU A 220 16.66 12.24 6.47
CA LEU A 220 15.39 12.41 7.18
C LEU A 220 15.36 13.69 8.05
N GLU A 221 16.49 14.04 8.69
CA GLU A 221 16.64 15.27 9.46
C GLU A 221 16.52 16.51 8.55
N ASP A 222 17.10 16.47 7.36
CA ASP A 222 16.97 17.53 6.35
C ASP A 222 15.54 17.65 5.83
N LEU A 223 14.85 16.52 5.59
CA LEU A 223 13.45 16.52 5.16
C LEU A 223 12.51 17.11 6.19
N GLU A 224 12.75 16.88 7.47
CA GLU A 224 11.97 17.45 8.58
C GLU A 224 12.20 18.96 8.72
N ASN A 225 13.44 19.40 8.68
CA ASN A 225 13.80 20.82 8.76
C ASN A 225 13.28 21.66 7.58
N ASN A 226 13.13 21.05 6.41
CA ASN A 226 12.59 21.70 5.21
C ASN A 226 11.06 21.58 5.07
N ALA A 227 10.39 20.80 5.91
CA ALA A 227 8.93 20.69 5.95
C ALA A 227 8.27 21.88 6.69
N ASP A 228 9.03 22.59 7.50
CA ASP A 228 8.59 23.75 8.29
C ASP A 228 8.83 25.09 7.54
N ARG A 229 9.35 25.07 6.31
CA ARG A 229 9.55 26.22 5.42
C ARG A 229 8.58 26.19 4.25
#